data_050b4c9c67a935d0867aa713081a9675
#
_entry.id   050b4c9c67a935d0867aa713081a9675
#
_cell.length_a   1.000
_cell.length_b   1.000
_cell.length_c   1.000
_cell.angle_alpha   90.00
_cell.angle_beta   90.00
_cell.angle_gamma   90.00
#
_symmetry.space_group_name_H-M   'P 1'
#
loop_
_entity.id
_entity.type
_entity.pdbx_description
1 polymer ?
#
loop_
_entity_poly.entity_id
_entity_poly.type
_entity_poly.pdbx_seq_one_letter_code
_entity_poly.pdbx_strand_id
1 'polypeptide(L)' 'PIKTLAASGIGDFRYILKWNEYNSPLGRNVTIDEVGGSALYLTSDLSTAVSGEVHHVDCGYHIVGMKNPKAPDLSVA' A
#
# COMPACT_ATOMS: atom_id res chain seq x y z
N PRO A 1 1.98 -2.45 1.56
CA PRO A 1 3.37 -2.35 2.02
C PRO A 1 4.31 -1.90 0.90
N ILE A 2 5.45 -1.33 1.29
CA ILE A 2 6.49 -0.89 0.36
C ILE A 2 7.76 -1.69 0.65
N LYS A 3 8.36 -2.24 -0.40
CA LYS A 3 9.60 -2.98 -0.28
C LYS A 3 10.77 -2.00 -0.18
N THR A 4 11.31 -1.85 1.03
CA THR A 4 12.48 -1.00 1.31
C THR A 4 13.54 -1.82 2.05
N LEU A 5 14.75 -1.26 2.18
CA LEU A 5 15.79 -1.89 2.98
C LEU A 5 15.35 -2.04 4.44
N ALA A 6 14.72 -1.02 5.01
CA ALA A 6 14.20 -1.08 6.38
C ALA A 6 13.14 -2.16 6.54
N ALA A 7 12.23 -2.27 5.57
CA ALA A 7 11.17 -3.28 5.60
C ALA A 7 11.73 -4.70 5.49
N SER A 8 12.84 -4.89 4.80
CA SER A 8 13.43 -6.22 4.64
C SER A 8 13.88 -6.85 5.95
N GLY A 9 14.03 -6.04 7.02
CA GLY A 9 14.35 -6.53 8.36
C GLY A 9 13.14 -6.98 9.16
N ILE A 10 11.93 -6.82 8.63
CA ILE A 10 10.69 -7.20 9.31
C ILE A 10 10.39 -8.66 9.01
N GLY A 11 10.17 -9.47 10.08
CA GLY A 11 9.71 -10.85 9.93
C GLY A 11 8.35 -10.87 9.23
N ASP A 12 8.11 -11.88 8.41
CA ASP A 12 6.85 -12.06 7.68
C ASP A 12 6.55 -10.96 6.63
N PHE A 13 7.51 -10.10 6.30
CA PHE A 13 7.28 -9.03 5.33
C PHE A 13 6.90 -9.60 3.95
N ARG A 14 7.50 -10.72 3.56
CA ARG A 14 7.15 -11.40 2.31
C ARG A 14 5.69 -11.84 2.29
N TYR A 15 5.18 -12.31 3.41
CA TYR A 15 3.76 -12.66 3.56
C TYR A 15 2.87 -11.44 3.40
N ILE A 16 3.23 -10.32 4.03
CA ILE A 16 2.47 -9.07 3.93
C ILE A 16 2.41 -8.58 2.48
N LEU A 17 3.54 -8.65 1.76
CA LEU A 17 3.58 -8.28 0.34
C LEU A 17 2.63 -9.13 -0.50
N LYS A 18 2.65 -10.46 -0.28
CA LYS A 18 1.77 -11.37 -1.00
C LYS A 18 0.30 -11.15 -0.66
N TRP A 19 -0.01 -10.93 0.62
CA TRP A 19 -1.38 -10.66 1.04
C TRP A 19 -1.95 -9.45 0.32
N ASN A 20 -1.21 -8.34 0.27
CA ASN A 20 -1.67 -7.12 -0.40
C ASN A 20 -1.76 -7.29 -1.91
N GLU A 21 -0.83 -8.04 -2.52
CA GLU A 21 -0.86 -8.32 -3.94
C GLU A 21 -2.17 -9.02 -4.35
N TYR A 22 -2.64 -9.98 -3.55
CA TYR A 22 -3.87 -10.71 -3.84
C TYR A 22 -5.13 -10.00 -3.39
N ASN A 23 -5.06 -9.16 -2.36
CA ASN A 23 -6.25 -8.61 -1.72
C ASN A 23 -6.47 -7.12 -1.93
N SER A 24 -5.51 -6.37 -2.47
CA SER A 24 -5.73 -4.97 -2.79
C SER A 24 -6.58 -4.83 -4.05
N PRO A 25 -7.46 -3.83 -4.14
CA PRO A 25 -8.30 -3.60 -5.33
C PRO A 25 -7.53 -3.48 -6.63
N LEU A 26 -6.33 -2.87 -6.63
CA LEU A 26 -5.51 -2.75 -7.84
C LEU A 26 -4.68 -3.99 -8.12
N GLY A 27 -4.69 -5.00 -7.24
CA GLY A 27 -4.03 -6.27 -7.47
C GLY A 27 -2.51 -6.22 -7.44
N ARG A 28 -1.94 -5.22 -6.77
CA ARG A 28 -0.49 -5.04 -6.67
C ARG A 28 -0.14 -4.21 -5.44
N ASN A 29 1.14 -4.17 -5.12
CA ASN A 29 1.65 -3.31 -4.07
C ASN A 29 1.99 -1.92 -4.61
N VAL A 30 1.97 -0.93 -3.72
CA VAL A 30 2.37 0.44 -4.03
C VAL A 30 3.89 0.51 -4.18
N THR A 31 4.36 1.44 -5.02
CA THR A 31 5.79 1.70 -5.20
C THR A 31 6.23 2.93 -4.39
N ILE A 32 7.54 3.03 -4.16
CA ILE A 32 8.13 4.20 -3.50
C ILE A 32 7.83 5.47 -4.30
N ASP A 33 7.92 5.40 -5.62
CA ASP A 33 7.64 6.56 -6.49
C ASP A 33 6.20 7.02 -6.38
N GLU A 34 5.26 6.10 -6.22
CA GLU A 34 3.85 6.45 -6.05
C GLU A 34 3.60 7.18 -4.73
N VAL A 35 4.26 6.76 -3.65
CA VAL A 35 4.20 7.48 -2.38
C VAL A 35 4.85 8.85 -2.51
N GLY A 36 5.98 8.93 -3.21
CA GLY A 36 6.64 10.20 -3.51
C GLY A 36 5.76 11.16 -4.30
N GLY A 37 4.98 10.63 -5.25
CA GLY A 37 4.02 11.44 -6.00
C GLY A 37 2.94 12.05 -5.12
N SER A 38 2.41 11.30 -4.16
CA SER A 38 1.47 11.81 -3.18
C SER A 38 2.07 12.91 -2.31
N ALA A 39 3.31 12.70 -1.83
CA ALA A 39 4.01 13.71 -1.05
C ALA A 39 4.24 14.99 -1.86
N LEU A 40 4.60 14.85 -3.12
CA LEU A 40 4.79 16.00 -4.02
C LEU A 40 3.48 16.77 -4.19
N TYR A 41 2.38 16.09 -4.42
CA TYR A 41 1.06 16.71 -4.53
C TYR A 41 0.72 17.49 -3.26
N LEU A 42 0.83 16.85 -2.08
CA LEU A 42 0.44 17.47 -0.80
C LEU A 42 1.31 18.64 -0.40
N THR A 43 2.55 18.72 -0.89
CA THR A 43 3.48 19.80 -0.59
C THR A 43 3.56 20.84 -1.70
N SER A 44 2.82 20.68 -2.78
CA SER A 44 2.83 21.59 -3.93
C SER A 44 1.64 22.54 -3.93
N ASP A 45 1.68 23.52 -4.83
CA ASP A 45 0.57 24.46 -5.02
C ASP A 45 -0.69 23.80 -5.59
N LEU A 46 -0.60 22.54 -6.04
CA LEU A 46 -1.75 21.81 -6.53
C LEU A 46 -2.72 21.43 -5.41
N SER A 47 -2.26 21.43 -4.16
CA SER A 47 -3.06 21.04 -3.00
C SER A 47 -3.36 22.17 -2.03
N THR A 48 -3.40 23.42 -2.50
CA THR A 48 -3.55 24.60 -1.63
C THR A 48 -4.83 24.62 -0.80
N ALA A 49 -5.87 23.93 -1.24
CA ALA A 49 -7.14 23.85 -0.51
C ALA A 49 -7.27 22.56 0.31
N VAL A 50 -6.21 21.74 0.39
CA VAL A 50 -6.23 20.46 1.10
C VAL A 50 -5.64 20.63 2.49
N SER A 51 -6.44 20.34 3.52
CA SER A 51 -6.03 20.41 4.92
C SER A 51 -6.72 19.29 5.69
N GLY A 52 -6.00 18.70 6.65
CA GLY A 52 -6.54 17.61 7.47
C GLY A 52 -6.73 16.30 6.72
N GLU A 53 -6.16 16.17 5.54
CA GLU A 53 -6.32 14.99 4.69
C GLU A 53 -5.34 13.87 5.09
N VAL A 54 -5.87 12.64 5.18
CA VAL A 54 -5.07 11.44 5.25
C VAL A 54 -5.13 10.78 3.88
N HIS A 55 -4.08 10.95 3.10
CA HIS A 55 -4.04 10.49 1.71
C HIS A 55 -3.48 9.07 1.63
N HIS A 56 -4.35 8.11 1.39
CA HIS A 56 -3.96 6.70 1.28
C HIS A 56 -3.28 6.42 -0.06
N VAL A 57 -2.10 5.80 0.00
CA VAL A 57 -1.35 5.38 -1.18
C VAL A 57 -1.05 3.88 -1.00
N ASP A 58 -2.05 3.05 -1.21
CA ASP A 58 -2.04 1.65 -0.81
C ASP A 58 -2.74 0.73 -1.82
N CYS A 59 -2.87 1.18 -3.05
CA CYS A 59 -3.57 0.44 -4.11
C CYS A 59 -5.02 0.09 -3.74
N GLY A 60 -5.62 0.90 -2.85
CA GLY A 60 -7.01 0.75 -2.44
C GLY A 60 -7.22 -0.19 -1.25
N TYR A 61 -6.16 -0.71 -0.66
CA TYR A 61 -6.31 -1.72 0.39
C TYR A 61 -7.14 -1.24 1.59
N HIS A 62 -7.09 0.04 1.93
CA HIS A 62 -7.82 0.57 3.10
C HIS A 62 -9.36 0.42 3.00
N ILE A 63 -9.92 0.19 1.82
CA ILE A 63 -11.36 -0.01 1.65
C ILE A 63 -11.77 -1.49 1.70
N VAL A 64 -10.80 -2.41 1.86
CA VAL A 64 -11.07 -3.85 1.84
C VAL A 64 -11.56 -4.30 3.21
N GLY A 65 -12.74 -4.95 3.23
CA GLY A 65 -13.34 -5.46 4.46
C GLY A 65 -13.07 -6.95 4.69
N MET A 66 -12.73 -7.70 3.64
CA MET A 66 -12.45 -9.12 3.74
C MET A 66 -11.54 -9.54 2.60
N LYS A 67 -10.88 -10.69 2.73
CA LYS A 67 -9.97 -11.15 1.70
C LYS A 67 -10.71 -11.50 0.40
N ASN A 68 -9.98 -11.44 -0.72
CA ASN A 68 -10.48 -11.88 -2.01
C ASN A 68 -10.79 -13.39 -1.95
N PRO A 69 -12.05 -13.82 -2.24
CA PRO A 69 -12.40 -15.24 -2.19
C PRO A 69 -11.58 -16.12 -3.15
N LYS A 70 -11.04 -15.52 -4.21
CA LYS A 70 -10.22 -16.23 -5.21
C LYS A 70 -8.75 -16.23 -4.86
N ALA A 71 -8.33 -15.51 -3.81
CA ALA A 71 -6.94 -15.49 -3.40
C ALA A 71 -6.54 -16.84 -2.82
N PRO A 72 -5.33 -17.32 -3.11
CA PRO A 72 -4.84 -18.57 -2.48
C PRO A 72 -4.65 -18.36 -0.99
N ASP A 73 -4.72 -19.46 -0.23
CA ASP A 73 -4.33 -19.42 1.16
C ASP A 73 -2.83 -19.21 1.25
N LEU A 74 -2.42 -18.26 2.10
CA LEU A 74 -1.02 -17.89 2.26
C LEU A 74 -0.50 -18.42 3.59
N SER A 75 0.77 -18.82 3.59
CA SER A 75 1.45 -19.30 4.77
C SER A 75 2.50 -18.30 5.23
N VAL A 76 2.58 -18.11 6.54
CA VAL A 76 3.60 -17.25 7.18
C VAL A 76 4.95 -17.96 7.27
N ALA A 77 4.96 -19.26 7.24
CA ALA A 77 6.18 -20.06 7.39
C ALA A 77 7.16 -19.93 6.24
#